data_eec6c5b7b87c93018a105d620ac5798f
#
_entry.id   eec6c5b7b87c93018a105d620ac5798f
#
_cell.length_a   1.000
_cell.length_b   1.000
_cell.length_c   1.000
_cell.angle_alpha   90.00
_cell.angle_beta   90.00
_cell.angle_gamma   90.00
#
_symmetry.space_group_name_H-M   'P 1'
#
loop_
_entity.id
_entity.type
_entity.pdbx_description
1 polymer ?
#
loop_
_entity_poly.entity_id
_entity_poly.type
_entity_poly.pdbx_seq_one_letter_code
_entity_poly.pdbx_strand_id
1 'polypeptide(L)'
;PIWADYDSLDSEGAGEALTMINDFYQNGYMSKELISMTQADMCASLFATGKSAMMVAGSWLNTNIQNENPDLNYGVVTFPNYKNAASPIGGGNIMMMKDDNREASWELMKFLSSKENSRKFCEDAGYISPREDAVAESTLWLDDPILSVYTEQLKLAKARGPHPKWPEISSAIQFAYQDVLSGAKSVDDALKQAAAEVAEIISE
;
A
#
# COMPACT_ATOMS: atom_id res chain seq x y z
N PRO A 1 5.58 -6.27 9.35
CA PRO A 1 5.72 -4.93 8.79
C PRO A 1 5.88 -3.92 9.92
N ILE A 2 6.75 -2.94 9.74
CA ILE A 2 7.05 -1.85 10.68
C ILE A 2 5.78 -1.12 11.18
N TRP A 3 4.73 -1.10 10.39
CA TRP A 3 3.48 -0.39 10.65
C TRP A 3 2.46 -1.13 11.51
N ALA A 4 2.66 -2.39 11.82
CA ALA A 4 1.71 -3.17 12.59
C ALA A 4 1.98 -3.12 14.10
N ASP A 5 3.17 -2.68 14.46
CA ASP A 5 3.64 -2.57 15.84
C ASP A 5 4.47 -1.29 15.96
N TYR A 6 3.91 -0.30 16.61
CA TYR A 6 4.55 1.01 16.74
C TYR A 6 5.82 0.97 17.60
N ASP A 7 5.93 -0.01 18.49
CA ASP A 7 7.08 -0.19 19.36
C ASP A 7 8.29 -0.83 18.65
N SER A 8 8.13 -1.21 17.37
CA SER A 8 9.18 -1.90 16.60
C SER A 8 9.83 -1.05 15.50
N LEU A 9 9.56 0.26 15.47
CA LEU A 9 10.08 1.15 14.42
C LEU A 9 11.61 1.24 14.41
N ASP A 10 12.27 1.16 15.56
CA ASP A 10 13.72 1.15 15.72
C ASP A 10 14.31 -0.25 15.91
N SER A 11 13.54 -1.31 15.61
CA SER A 11 14.01 -2.69 15.69
C SER A 11 15.09 -3.02 14.65
N GLU A 12 15.88 -4.06 14.93
CA GLU A 12 16.87 -4.59 13.98
C GLU A 12 16.25 -4.90 12.60
N GLY A 13 15.04 -5.49 12.58
CA GLY A 13 14.35 -5.81 11.34
C GLY A 13 13.92 -4.57 10.53
N ALA A 14 13.55 -3.48 11.19
CA ALA A 14 13.29 -2.20 10.54
C ALA A 14 14.57 -1.61 9.95
N GLY A 15 15.67 -1.68 10.71
CA GLY A 15 16.99 -1.25 10.25
C GLY A 15 17.47 -2.04 9.03
N GLU A 16 17.37 -3.35 9.04
CA GLU A 16 17.71 -4.23 7.90
C GLU A 16 16.88 -3.86 6.65
N ALA A 17 15.57 -3.67 6.81
CA ALA A 17 14.68 -3.35 5.70
C ALA A 17 15.00 -1.97 5.08
N LEU A 18 15.19 -0.95 5.90
CA LEU A 18 15.50 0.41 5.41
C LEU A 18 16.91 0.47 4.81
N THR A 19 17.87 -0.26 5.37
CA THR A 19 19.22 -0.40 4.81
C THR A 19 19.16 -1.03 3.42
N MET A 20 18.41 -2.11 3.24
CA MET A 20 18.26 -2.75 1.94
C MET A 20 17.67 -1.80 0.88
N ILE A 21 16.63 -1.04 1.25
CA ILE A 21 16.02 -0.05 0.35
C ILE A 21 17.03 1.07 0.01
N ASN A 22 17.76 1.55 1.02
CA ASN A 22 18.78 2.56 0.82
C ASN A 22 19.91 2.06 -0.11
N ASP A 23 20.35 0.84 0.06
CA ASP A 23 21.36 0.22 -0.80
C ASP A 23 20.89 0.15 -2.25
N PHE A 24 19.66 -0.23 -2.50
CA PHE A 24 19.07 -0.23 -3.84
C PHE A 24 19.05 1.17 -4.45
N TYR A 25 18.70 2.17 -3.65
CA TYR A 25 18.66 3.55 -4.08
C TYR A 25 20.07 4.11 -4.35
N GLN A 26 21.02 3.91 -3.43
CA GLN A 26 22.38 4.41 -3.56
C GLN A 26 23.17 3.75 -4.70
N ASN A 27 22.93 2.44 -4.91
CA ASN A 27 23.59 1.70 -6.01
C ASN A 27 22.95 1.95 -7.39
N GLY A 28 21.91 2.77 -7.47
CA GLY A 28 21.26 3.12 -8.74
C GLY A 28 20.34 2.05 -9.31
N TYR A 29 19.92 1.07 -8.49
CA TYR A 29 18.89 0.10 -8.89
C TYR A 29 17.48 0.69 -8.83
N MET A 30 17.33 1.82 -8.17
CA MET A 30 16.10 2.61 -8.12
C MET A 30 16.35 4.00 -8.68
N SER A 31 15.35 4.56 -9.38
CA SER A 31 15.45 5.95 -9.88
C SER A 31 15.59 6.93 -8.73
N LYS A 32 16.46 7.93 -8.89
CA LYS A 32 16.63 9.00 -7.91
C LYS A 32 15.40 9.89 -7.77
N GLU A 33 14.52 9.91 -8.76
CA GLU A 33 13.28 10.68 -8.75
C GLU A 33 12.22 10.10 -7.79
N LEU A 34 12.36 8.81 -7.40
CA LEU A 34 11.38 8.10 -6.54
C LEU A 34 11.12 8.82 -5.21
N ILE A 35 12.09 9.56 -4.67
CA ILE A 35 11.95 10.25 -3.39
C ILE A 35 10.84 11.34 -3.41
N SER A 36 10.48 11.82 -4.59
CA SER A 36 9.46 12.86 -4.80
C SER A 36 8.24 12.38 -5.60
N MET A 37 8.19 11.11 -5.99
CA MET A 37 7.12 10.56 -6.81
C MET A 37 6.03 9.89 -5.98
N THR A 38 4.78 10.03 -6.43
CA THR A 38 3.70 9.17 -5.96
C THR A 38 3.76 7.80 -6.63
N GLN A 39 3.05 6.81 -6.08
CA GLN A 39 2.98 5.48 -6.69
C GLN A 39 2.35 5.52 -8.09
N ALA A 40 1.37 6.39 -8.32
CA ALA A 40 0.76 6.60 -9.63
C ALA A 40 1.76 7.20 -10.64
N ASP A 41 2.55 8.18 -10.21
CA ASP A 41 3.59 8.78 -11.07
C ASP A 41 4.66 7.76 -11.46
N MET A 42 5.10 6.92 -10.50
CA MET A 42 6.04 5.83 -10.77
C MET A 42 5.48 4.83 -11.79
N CYS A 43 4.20 4.48 -11.65
CA CYS A 43 3.52 3.60 -12.58
C CYS A 43 3.52 4.18 -13.99
N ALA A 44 3.01 5.41 -14.15
CA ALA A 44 2.84 6.05 -15.45
C ALA A 44 4.18 6.39 -16.13
N SER A 45 5.15 6.93 -15.39
CA SER A 45 6.37 7.47 -15.99
C SER A 45 7.55 6.50 -16.05
N LEU A 46 7.56 5.45 -15.23
CA LEU A 46 8.68 4.52 -15.16
C LEU A 46 8.28 3.10 -15.62
N PHE A 47 7.25 2.49 -15.02
CA PHE A 47 6.91 1.11 -15.31
C PHE A 47 6.17 0.97 -16.65
N ALA A 48 5.09 1.70 -16.86
CA ALA A 48 4.31 1.64 -18.09
C ALA A 48 5.13 2.06 -19.34
N THR A 49 6.16 2.88 -19.16
CA THR A 49 7.09 3.27 -20.24
C THR A 49 8.27 2.32 -20.44
N GLY A 50 8.39 1.25 -19.65
CA GLY A 50 9.48 0.29 -19.72
C GLY A 50 10.82 0.80 -19.18
N LYS A 51 10.88 1.95 -18.50
CA LYS A 51 12.09 2.47 -17.85
C LYS A 51 12.44 1.72 -16.57
N SER A 52 11.46 1.12 -15.92
CA SER A 52 11.64 0.24 -14.76
C SER A 52 11.21 -1.18 -15.11
N ALA A 53 12.07 -2.14 -14.83
CA ALA A 53 11.78 -3.57 -15.07
C ALA A 53 10.82 -4.16 -14.03
N MET A 54 10.77 -3.59 -12.83
CA MET A 54 9.93 -4.06 -11.73
C MET A 54 9.37 -2.88 -10.95
N MET A 55 8.21 -3.12 -10.33
CA MET A 55 7.54 -2.15 -9.48
C MET A 55 6.81 -2.85 -8.34
N VAL A 56 6.83 -2.29 -7.14
CA VAL A 56 5.95 -2.71 -6.05
C VAL A 56 4.62 -1.97 -6.18
N ALA A 57 3.54 -2.71 -6.34
CA ALA A 57 2.25 -2.13 -6.65
C ALA A 57 1.09 -2.86 -5.95
N GLY A 58 0.01 -2.13 -5.73
CA GLY A 58 -1.29 -2.73 -5.40
C GLY A 58 -2.14 -2.93 -6.66
N SER A 59 -3.21 -3.71 -6.53
CA SER A 59 -4.08 -4.10 -7.65
C SER A 59 -4.68 -2.92 -8.41
N TRP A 60 -4.94 -1.80 -7.75
CA TRP A 60 -5.49 -0.58 -8.35
C TRP A 60 -4.61 0.03 -9.45
N LEU A 61 -3.31 -0.26 -9.47
CA LEU A 61 -2.42 0.24 -10.53
C LEU A 61 -2.51 -0.57 -11.82
N ASN A 62 -3.14 -1.74 -11.80
CA ASN A 62 -3.35 -2.53 -13.01
C ASN A 62 -4.15 -1.76 -14.06
N THR A 63 -5.22 -1.07 -13.65
CA THR A 63 -6.00 -0.21 -14.53
C THR A 63 -5.17 0.98 -15.06
N ASN A 64 -4.30 1.55 -14.22
CA ASN A 64 -3.42 2.63 -14.65
C ASN A 64 -2.42 2.14 -15.72
N ILE A 65 -1.82 0.97 -15.52
CA ILE A 65 -0.88 0.36 -16.48
C ILE A 65 -1.58 0.14 -17.82
N GLN A 66 -2.78 -0.44 -17.80
CA GLN A 66 -3.56 -0.71 -19.01
C GLN A 66 -3.97 0.57 -19.77
N ASN A 67 -4.28 1.64 -19.04
CA ASN A 67 -4.61 2.92 -19.64
C ASN A 67 -3.38 3.62 -20.25
N GLU A 68 -2.23 3.56 -19.59
CA GLU A 68 -1.00 4.19 -20.05
C GLU A 68 -0.32 3.43 -21.19
N ASN A 69 -0.32 2.09 -21.13
CA ASN A 69 0.28 1.23 -22.15
C ASN A 69 -0.49 -0.08 -22.27
N PRO A 70 -1.55 -0.11 -23.10
CA PRO A 70 -2.38 -1.32 -23.30
C PRO A 70 -1.60 -2.52 -23.84
N ASP A 71 -0.51 -2.29 -24.54
CA ASP A 71 0.31 -3.33 -25.17
C ASP A 71 1.47 -3.82 -24.27
N LEU A 72 1.58 -3.29 -23.05
CA LEU A 72 2.64 -3.71 -22.13
C LEU A 72 2.44 -5.15 -21.69
N ASN A 73 3.37 -6.00 -22.06
CA ASN A 73 3.41 -7.38 -21.59
C ASN A 73 4.13 -7.46 -20.24
N TYR A 74 3.39 -7.73 -19.16
CA TYR A 74 3.92 -7.84 -17.81
C TYR A 74 3.22 -8.96 -17.04
N GLY A 75 3.84 -9.40 -15.96
CA GLY A 75 3.26 -10.34 -15.02
C GLY A 75 3.32 -9.80 -13.58
N VAL A 76 2.60 -10.44 -12.71
CA VAL A 76 2.57 -10.13 -11.28
C VAL A 76 3.04 -11.35 -10.50
N VAL A 77 3.80 -11.14 -9.45
CA VAL A 77 4.25 -12.17 -8.52
C VAL A 77 3.97 -11.69 -7.09
N THR A 78 3.79 -12.63 -6.17
CA THR A 78 3.70 -12.30 -4.75
C THR A 78 4.97 -11.59 -4.28
N PHE A 79 4.84 -10.74 -3.28
CA PHE A 79 5.98 -10.01 -2.73
C PHE A 79 7.04 -11.00 -2.22
N PRO A 80 8.31 -10.81 -2.57
CA PRO A 80 9.37 -11.71 -2.16
C PRO A 80 9.48 -11.83 -0.64
N ASN A 81 9.66 -13.05 -0.16
CA ASN A 81 9.89 -13.31 1.25
C ASN A 81 11.37 -13.12 1.58
N TYR A 82 11.66 -12.45 2.69
CA TYR A 82 12.98 -12.46 3.32
C TYR A 82 13.00 -13.46 4.47
N LYS A 83 12.81 -12.99 5.71
CA LYS A 83 12.66 -13.88 6.90
C LYS A 83 11.21 -14.36 7.03
N ASN A 84 10.25 -13.52 6.69
CA ASN A 84 8.82 -13.81 6.77
C ASN A 84 8.08 -13.24 5.56
N ALA A 85 7.02 -13.93 5.17
CA ALA A 85 6.06 -13.38 4.22
C ALA A 85 5.25 -12.27 4.89
N ALA A 86 5.22 -11.09 4.30
CA ALA A 86 4.45 -9.98 4.82
C ALA A 86 4.03 -9.00 3.72
N SER A 87 2.84 -8.46 3.85
CA SER A 87 2.34 -7.37 3.03
C SER A 87 1.45 -6.46 3.88
N PRO A 88 1.52 -5.15 3.76
CA PRO A 88 0.54 -4.28 4.40
C PRO A 88 -0.78 -4.36 3.65
N ILE A 89 -1.88 -4.24 4.38
CA ILE A 89 -3.21 -4.01 3.83
C ILE A 89 -3.73 -2.64 4.27
N GLY A 90 -4.45 -1.99 3.40
CA GLY A 90 -5.23 -0.80 3.68
C GLY A 90 -6.52 -0.83 2.88
N GLY A 91 -7.41 0.11 3.13
CA GLY A 91 -8.67 0.21 2.43
C GLY A 91 -9.35 1.55 2.65
N GLY A 92 -10.35 1.83 1.83
CA GLY A 92 -11.26 2.95 1.99
C GLY A 92 -12.45 2.57 2.87
N ASN A 93 -12.97 3.52 3.60
CA ASN A 93 -14.17 3.37 4.40
C ASN A 93 -15.26 4.32 3.90
N ILE A 94 -16.50 3.85 3.89
CA ILE A 94 -17.67 4.71 3.66
C ILE A 94 -18.09 5.24 5.03
N MET A 95 -18.16 6.54 5.17
CA MET A 95 -18.56 7.19 6.42
C MET A 95 -19.76 8.08 6.18
N MET A 96 -20.60 8.20 7.20
CA MET A 96 -21.76 9.08 7.22
C MET A 96 -21.52 10.22 8.19
N MET A 97 -21.69 11.45 7.70
CA MET A 97 -21.67 12.63 8.55
C MET A 97 -23.00 12.75 9.31
N LYS A 98 -22.98 13.48 10.42
CA LYS A 98 -24.21 13.82 11.14
C LYS A 98 -24.99 14.83 10.32
N ASP A 99 -26.12 14.42 9.77
CA ASP A 99 -27.03 15.25 9.00
C ASP A 99 -28.50 14.87 9.23
N ASP A 100 -29.42 15.63 8.62
CA ASP A 100 -30.86 15.43 8.73
C ASP A 100 -31.37 14.30 7.82
N ASN A 101 -30.52 13.81 6.88
CA ASN A 101 -30.86 12.74 5.92
C ASN A 101 -30.26 11.37 6.32
N ARG A 102 -30.09 11.16 7.62
CA ARG A 102 -29.38 10.00 8.16
C ARG A 102 -29.92 8.65 7.66
N GLU A 103 -31.24 8.51 7.55
CA GLU A 103 -31.86 7.28 7.06
C GLU A 103 -31.54 7.01 5.59
N ALA A 104 -31.67 8.04 4.75
CA ALA A 104 -31.32 7.94 3.33
C ALA A 104 -29.82 7.65 3.13
N SER A 105 -28.96 8.30 3.89
CA SER A 105 -27.52 8.04 3.86
C SER A 105 -27.20 6.60 4.28
N TRP A 106 -27.89 6.06 5.27
CA TRP A 106 -27.73 4.67 5.69
C TRP A 106 -28.17 3.68 4.62
N GLU A 107 -29.32 3.92 3.95
CA GLU A 107 -29.77 3.10 2.83
C GLU A 107 -28.75 3.11 1.68
N LEU A 108 -28.17 4.28 1.37
CA LEU A 108 -27.11 4.38 0.36
C LEU A 108 -25.86 3.58 0.78
N MET A 109 -25.44 3.66 2.03
CA MET A 109 -24.29 2.87 2.54
C MET A 109 -24.55 1.37 2.41
N LYS A 110 -25.74 0.91 2.77
CA LYS A 110 -26.13 -0.51 2.60
C LYS A 110 -26.13 -0.93 1.13
N PHE A 111 -26.65 -0.07 0.26
CA PHE A 111 -26.66 -0.32 -1.18
C PHE A 111 -25.23 -0.46 -1.74
N LEU A 112 -24.35 0.49 -1.45
CA LEU A 112 -22.96 0.49 -1.92
C LEU A 112 -22.16 -0.69 -1.37
N SER A 113 -22.39 -1.09 -0.11
CA SER A 113 -21.72 -2.21 0.54
C SER A 113 -22.40 -3.56 0.35
N SER A 114 -23.49 -3.63 -0.42
CA SER A 114 -24.10 -4.92 -0.79
C SER A 114 -23.10 -5.77 -1.58
N LYS A 115 -23.28 -7.09 -1.55
CA LYS A 115 -22.39 -8.04 -2.23
C LYS A 115 -22.19 -7.70 -3.72
N GLU A 116 -23.29 -7.50 -4.42
CA GLU A 116 -23.28 -7.22 -5.86
C GLU A 116 -22.61 -5.89 -6.19
N ASN A 117 -23.01 -4.81 -5.50
CA ASN A 117 -22.47 -3.48 -5.78
C ASN A 117 -21.01 -3.35 -5.32
N SER A 118 -20.64 -3.93 -4.18
CA SER A 118 -19.26 -3.95 -3.73
C SER A 118 -18.36 -4.72 -4.71
N ARG A 119 -18.82 -5.88 -5.21
CA ARG A 119 -18.09 -6.63 -6.23
C ARG A 119 -17.90 -5.80 -7.49
N LYS A 120 -19.02 -5.32 -8.05
CA LYS A 120 -18.98 -4.54 -9.30
C LYS A 120 -18.10 -3.30 -9.19
N PHE A 121 -18.25 -2.52 -8.13
CA PHE A 121 -17.44 -1.33 -7.92
C PHE A 121 -15.94 -1.66 -7.83
N CYS A 122 -15.60 -2.70 -7.08
CA CYS A 122 -14.21 -3.10 -6.91
C CYS A 122 -13.60 -3.68 -8.21
N GLU A 123 -14.35 -4.48 -8.95
CA GLU A 123 -13.93 -4.99 -10.25
C GLU A 123 -13.67 -3.84 -11.24
N ASP A 124 -14.60 -2.89 -11.35
CA ASP A 124 -14.49 -1.74 -12.25
C ASP A 124 -13.32 -0.79 -11.86
N ALA A 125 -13.03 -0.67 -10.58
CA ALA A 125 -12.00 0.24 -10.05
C ALA A 125 -10.62 -0.44 -9.83
N GLY A 126 -10.50 -1.74 -10.06
CA GLY A 126 -9.25 -2.49 -9.84
C GLY A 126 -8.91 -2.77 -8.38
N TYR A 127 -9.90 -2.68 -7.47
CA TYR A 127 -9.75 -3.03 -6.05
C TYR A 127 -10.28 -4.42 -5.76
N ILE A 128 -9.71 -5.09 -4.75
CA ILE A 128 -10.30 -6.31 -4.22
C ILE A 128 -11.43 -5.92 -3.26
N SER A 129 -12.59 -6.54 -3.39
CA SER A 129 -13.72 -6.27 -2.48
C SER A 129 -13.34 -6.63 -1.03
N PRO A 130 -13.73 -5.80 -0.05
CA PRO A 130 -13.56 -6.12 1.37
C PRO A 130 -14.50 -7.25 1.84
N ARG A 131 -15.38 -7.71 0.97
CA ARG A 131 -16.33 -8.80 1.24
C ARG A 131 -15.81 -10.11 0.66
N GLU A 132 -15.53 -11.07 1.53
CA GLU A 132 -15.09 -12.41 1.12
C GLU A 132 -16.11 -13.12 0.22
N ASP A 133 -17.42 -12.96 0.50
CA ASP A 133 -18.48 -13.55 -0.29
C ASP A 133 -18.63 -12.94 -1.69
N ALA A 134 -18.14 -11.72 -1.88
CA ALA A 134 -18.09 -11.07 -3.18
C ALA A 134 -16.86 -11.53 -3.98
N VAL A 135 -15.71 -11.66 -3.33
CA VAL A 135 -14.49 -12.17 -3.95
C VAL A 135 -14.65 -13.62 -4.39
N ALA A 136 -15.29 -14.46 -3.56
CA ALA A 136 -15.51 -15.89 -3.85
C ALA A 136 -16.35 -16.16 -5.10
N GLU A 137 -17.09 -15.18 -5.61
CA GLU A 137 -17.88 -15.27 -6.84
C GLU A 137 -17.30 -14.49 -8.01
N SER A 138 -16.14 -13.86 -7.84
CA SER A 138 -15.50 -13.06 -8.89
C SER A 138 -14.52 -13.92 -9.68
N THR A 139 -14.86 -14.22 -10.92
CA THR A 139 -13.92 -14.87 -11.85
C THR A 139 -12.72 -13.96 -12.16
N LEU A 140 -12.92 -12.64 -12.14
CA LEU A 140 -11.85 -11.66 -12.34
C LEU A 140 -10.74 -11.82 -11.27
N TRP A 141 -11.12 -11.91 -10.01
CA TRP A 141 -10.16 -11.99 -8.89
C TRP A 141 -9.63 -13.39 -8.62
N LEU A 142 -10.26 -14.41 -9.16
CA LEU A 142 -9.86 -15.81 -8.94
C LEU A 142 -9.13 -16.42 -10.13
N ASP A 143 -9.53 -16.08 -11.35
CA ASP A 143 -9.09 -16.79 -12.56
C ASP A 143 -8.14 -15.96 -13.43
N ASP A 144 -8.15 -14.61 -13.32
CA ASP A 144 -7.24 -13.77 -14.07
C ASP A 144 -5.78 -13.99 -13.61
N PRO A 145 -4.83 -14.26 -14.50
CA PRO A 145 -3.46 -14.62 -14.13
C PRO A 145 -2.68 -13.48 -13.45
N ILE A 146 -3.11 -12.24 -13.58
CA ILE A 146 -2.50 -11.07 -12.95
C ILE A 146 -3.21 -10.79 -11.62
N LEU A 147 -4.54 -10.69 -11.64
CA LEU A 147 -5.31 -10.22 -10.48
C LEU A 147 -5.44 -11.27 -9.38
N SER A 148 -5.45 -12.56 -9.73
CA SER A 148 -5.47 -13.66 -8.74
C SER A 148 -4.25 -13.66 -7.81
N VAL A 149 -3.10 -13.18 -8.27
CA VAL A 149 -1.88 -13.08 -7.45
C VAL A 149 -2.07 -12.11 -6.28
N TYR A 150 -2.79 -11.02 -6.48
CA TYR A 150 -3.11 -10.08 -5.38
C TYR A 150 -4.04 -10.72 -4.35
N THR A 151 -4.98 -11.55 -4.78
CA THR A 151 -5.86 -12.31 -3.89
C THR A 151 -5.08 -13.30 -3.04
N GLU A 152 -4.09 -13.98 -3.61
CA GLU A 152 -3.19 -14.85 -2.85
C GLU A 152 -2.32 -14.05 -1.87
N GLN A 153 -1.79 -12.90 -2.28
CA GLN A 153 -0.99 -12.04 -1.41
C GLN A 153 -1.79 -11.53 -0.22
N LEU A 154 -3.10 -11.32 -0.39
CA LEU A 154 -3.98 -10.83 0.67
C LEU A 154 -4.03 -11.78 1.88
N LYS A 155 -3.85 -13.08 1.68
CA LYS A 155 -3.80 -14.09 2.75
C LYS A 155 -2.64 -13.87 3.74
N LEU A 156 -1.60 -13.18 3.30
CA LEU A 156 -0.41 -12.84 4.08
C LEU A 156 -0.42 -11.40 4.58
N ALA A 157 -1.48 -10.66 4.28
CA ALA A 157 -1.55 -9.25 4.57
C ALA A 157 -1.83 -8.98 6.06
N LYS A 158 -1.22 -7.91 6.57
CA LYS A 158 -1.45 -7.41 7.92
C LYS A 158 -1.95 -5.98 7.85
N ALA A 159 -2.99 -5.69 8.62
CA ALA A 159 -3.47 -4.32 8.76
C ALA A 159 -2.36 -3.43 9.35
N ARG A 160 -2.28 -2.21 8.86
CA ARG A 160 -1.54 -1.16 9.54
C ARG A 160 -2.27 -0.87 10.85
N GLY A 161 -1.54 -0.60 11.92
CA GLY A 161 -2.15 -0.39 13.24
C GLY A 161 -3.24 0.68 13.19
N PRO A 162 -4.44 0.38 13.69
CA PRO A 162 -5.53 1.35 13.72
C PRO A 162 -5.26 2.39 14.81
N HIS A 163 -4.93 3.61 14.42
CA HIS A 163 -4.75 4.72 15.34
C HIS A 163 -5.42 5.97 14.78
N PRO A 164 -6.14 6.78 15.63
CA PRO A 164 -6.78 8.02 15.17
C PRO A 164 -5.80 9.00 14.52
N LYS A 165 -4.58 9.05 15.01
CA LYS A 165 -3.48 9.89 14.49
C LYS A 165 -2.61 9.19 13.44
N TRP A 166 -3.14 8.16 12.75
CA TRP A 166 -2.38 7.45 11.71
C TRP A 166 -1.73 8.35 10.65
N PRO A 167 -2.36 9.45 10.17
CA PRO A 167 -1.71 10.34 9.22
C PRO A 167 -0.39 10.93 9.74
N GLU A 168 -0.33 11.29 11.01
CA GLU A 168 0.86 11.84 11.66
C GLU A 168 1.94 10.76 11.82
N ILE A 169 1.56 9.58 12.30
CA ILE A 169 2.44 8.41 12.40
C ILE A 169 3.03 8.07 11.03
N SER A 170 2.19 8.02 10.00
CA SER A 170 2.63 7.73 8.63
C SER A 170 3.62 8.77 8.12
N SER A 171 3.42 10.06 8.45
CA SER A 171 4.32 11.13 8.06
C SER A 171 5.70 10.99 8.73
N ALA A 172 5.76 10.69 10.02
CA ALA A 172 7.02 10.45 10.73
C ALA A 172 7.83 9.32 10.07
N ILE A 173 7.16 8.22 9.70
CA ILE A 173 7.79 7.10 8.99
C ILE A 173 8.29 7.51 7.61
N GLN A 174 7.49 8.26 6.84
CA GLN A 174 7.87 8.72 5.51
C GLN A 174 9.08 9.65 5.56
N PHE A 175 9.15 10.55 6.52
CA PHE A 175 10.31 11.42 6.71
C PHE A 175 11.57 10.64 7.05
N ALA A 176 11.50 9.60 7.88
CA ALA A 176 12.64 8.75 8.15
C ALA A 176 13.19 8.10 6.88
N TYR A 177 12.33 7.59 5.99
CA TYR A 177 12.73 7.07 4.69
C TYR A 177 13.39 8.14 3.81
N GLN A 178 12.79 9.33 3.72
CA GLN A 178 13.33 10.44 2.91
C GLN A 178 14.70 10.91 3.43
N ASP A 179 14.86 11.02 4.75
CA ASP A 179 16.12 11.42 5.36
C ASP A 179 17.25 10.43 5.05
N VAL A 180 16.96 9.14 5.10
CA VAL A 180 17.95 8.10 4.78
C VAL A 180 18.28 8.08 3.29
N LEU A 181 17.28 8.08 2.41
CA LEU A 181 17.49 8.03 0.96
C LEU A 181 18.19 9.28 0.44
N SER A 182 17.94 10.45 1.03
CA SER A 182 18.64 11.69 0.68
C SER A 182 20.06 11.79 1.27
N GLY A 183 20.41 10.89 2.21
CA GLY A 183 21.67 10.92 2.93
C GLY A 183 21.72 11.95 4.06
N ALA A 184 20.58 12.53 4.45
CA ALA A 184 20.51 13.50 5.53
C ALA A 184 20.73 12.86 6.91
N LYS A 185 20.37 11.59 7.09
CA LYS A 185 20.56 10.84 8.33
C LYS A 185 21.02 9.41 8.08
N SER A 186 21.65 8.82 9.08
CA SER A 186 21.87 7.38 9.12
C SER A 186 20.54 6.63 9.30
N VAL A 187 20.50 5.35 8.93
CA VAL A 187 19.32 4.49 9.16
C VAL A 187 18.94 4.46 10.64
N ASP A 188 19.93 4.27 11.51
CA ASP A 188 19.75 4.18 12.95
C ASP A 188 19.18 5.47 13.57
N ASP A 189 19.75 6.64 13.20
CA ASP A 189 19.27 7.94 13.69
C ASP A 189 17.86 8.27 13.18
N ALA A 190 17.57 7.96 11.91
CA ALA A 190 16.27 8.23 11.32
C ALA A 190 15.18 7.38 11.97
N LEU A 191 15.43 6.09 12.20
CA LEU A 191 14.46 5.18 12.84
C LEU A 191 14.26 5.51 14.31
N LYS A 192 15.32 5.85 15.06
CA LYS A 192 15.20 6.30 16.46
C LYS A 192 14.38 7.57 16.59
N GLN A 193 14.62 8.54 15.69
CA GLN A 193 13.82 9.75 15.69
C GLN A 193 12.35 9.45 15.37
N ALA A 194 12.05 8.66 14.33
CA ALA A 194 10.69 8.30 13.98
C ALA A 194 9.99 7.55 15.13
N ALA A 195 10.70 6.64 15.80
CA ALA A 195 10.15 5.93 16.96
C ALA A 195 9.81 6.88 18.12
N ALA A 196 10.67 7.86 18.40
CA ALA A 196 10.41 8.86 19.43
C ALA A 196 9.21 9.76 19.08
N GLU A 197 9.12 10.24 17.83
CA GLU A 197 7.98 11.05 17.35
C GLU A 197 6.67 10.25 17.41
N VAL A 198 6.69 9.00 17.00
CA VAL A 198 5.50 8.13 17.06
C VAL A 198 5.09 7.86 18.50
N ALA A 199 6.04 7.62 19.41
CA ALA A 199 5.74 7.45 20.83
C ALA A 199 5.06 8.71 21.44
N GLU A 200 5.50 9.89 21.06
CA GLU A 200 4.87 11.15 21.47
C GLU A 200 3.43 11.25 20.92
N ILE A 201 3.24 11.03 19.61
CA ILE A 201 1.93 11.06 18.95
C ILE A 201 0.93 10.11 19.63
N ILE A 202 1.38 8.91 20.01
CA ILE A 202 0.53 7.89 20.63
C ILE A 202 0.19 8.25 22.09
N SER A 203 1.08 8.94 22.78
CA SER A 203 0.89 9.30 24.19
C SER A 203 -0.11 10.44 24.43
N GLU A 204 -0.41 11.25 23.41
CA GLU A 204 -1.40 12.34 23.45
C GLU A 204 -2.84 11.83 23.21
#